data_3ebfe7e82173083182081538cb8d8e2c
#
_entry.id   3ebfe7e82173083182081538cb8d8e2c
#
_cell.length_a   1.000
_cell.length_b   1.000
_cell.length_c   1.000
_cell.angle_alpha   90.00
_cell.angle_beta   90.00
_cell.angle_gamma   90.00
#
_symmetry.space_group_name_H-M   'P 1'
#
loop_
_entity.id
_entity.type
_entity.pdbx_description
1 polymer ?
#
loop_
_entity_poly.entity_id
_entity_poly.type
_entity_poly.pdbx_seq_one_letter_code
_entity_poly.pdbx_strand_id
1 'polypeptide(L)'
;MRSSFSSGILDVFLAFDYRPFKRIIGVSSGSMALSFYAANQPRAFISIARNLVEDPGFIDFKSAFSAQGVMNLEYLQKYANRHFPLDEPEAERRFSEVDLRVVATHFDEGTPIYLRPRPGTWQRYLLASATLPFVTRGKVQVEGTWMFDGGYADPVPVREALKRGSQFPLIIRTRPATARVDQSYLDWFGVYWHRDQPALSRLFAQWHDAYNGLADEIETQVAQGHWIQLAPPELLSSDGFSVTRADVDADYRLGLETGLDYLRSRGFIH
;
A
#
# COMPACT_ATOMS: atom_id res chain seq x y z
N MET A 1 -7.77 1.77 4.60
CA MET A 1 -7.62 2.98 5.45
C MET A 1 -6.27 3.00 6.20
N ARG A 2 -5.68 1.86 6.57
CA ARG A 2 -4.40 1.77 7.32
C ARG A 2 -3.24 2.61 6.74
N SER A 3 -3.21 2.87 5.43
CA SER A 3 -2.17 3.72 4.83
C SER A 3 -2.25 5.20 5.22
N SER A 4 -3.24 5.60 6.04
CA SER A 4 -3.25 6.91 6.71
C SER A 4 -2.02 7.08 7.61
N PHE A 5 -1.61 6.02 8.31
CA PHE A 5 -0.33 5.99 9.04
C PHE A 5 0.87 6.24 8.12
N SER A 6 0.96 5.48 7.02
CA SER A 6 2.04 5.67 6.05
C SER A 6 2.04 7.07 5.44
N SER A 7 0.86 7.63 5.15
CA SER A 7 0.77 9.00 4.61
C SER A 7 1.23 10.05 5.61
N GLY A 8 1.00 9.86 6.91
CA GLY A 8 1.52 10.74 7.94
C GLY A 8 3.06 10.79 7.93
N ILE A 9 3.71 9.63 7.85
CA ILE A 9 5.18 9.55 7.74
C ILE A 9 5.66 10.26 6.46
N LEU A 10 5.02 9.98 5.32
CA LEU A 10 5.40 10.57 4.03
C LEU A 10 5.18 12.08 4.00
N ASP A 11 4.14 12.58 4.66
CA ASP A 11 3.90 14.03 4.77
C ASP A 11 4.96 14.73 5.63
N VAL A 12 5.48 14.09 6.67
CA VAL A 12 6.65 14.58 7.41
C VAL A 12 7.87 14.60 6.50
N PHE A 13 8.11 13.55 5.74
CA PHE A 13 9.23 13.53 4.79
C PHE A 13 9.11 14.64 3.74
N LEU A 14 7.89 14.96 3.28
CA LEU A 14 7.66 16.11 2.40
C LEU A 14 7.95 17.44 3.08
N ALA A 15 7.45 17.63 4.31
CA ALA A 15 7.61 18.88 5.05
C ALA A 15 9.08 19.26 5.28
N PHE A 16 9.94 18.26 5.42
CA PHE A 16 11.38 18.45 5.63
C PHE A 16 12.23 18.15 4.39
N ASP A 17 11.62 17.98 3.21
CA ASP A 17 12.29 17.61 1.95
C ASP A 17 13.22 16.38 2.09
N TYR A 18 12.82 15.41 2.91
CA TYR A 18 13.57 14.18 3.15
C TYR A 18 13.34 13.17 2.02
N ARG A 19 14.29 13.08 1.10
CA ARG A 19 14.21 12.27 -0.13
C ARG A 19 15.50 11.51 -0.44
N PRO A 20 16.12 10.80 0.50
CA PRO A 20 17.42 10.14 0.26
C PRO A 20 17.30 8.86 -0.58
N PHE A 21 16.11 8.52 -1.05
CA PHE A 21 15.80 7.22 -1.63
C PHE A 21 16.17 7.17 -3.11
N LYS A 22 17.00 6.19 -3.49
CA LYS A 22 17.27 5.86 -4.90
C LYS A 22 16.23 4.90 -5.48
N ARG A 23 15.44 4.25 -4.61
CA ARG A 23 14.41 3.28 -4.97
C ARG A 23 13.27 3.36 -4.00
N ILE A 24 12.06 3.33 -4.51
CA ILE A 24 10.84 3.37 -3.72
C ILE A 24 9.83 2.39 -4.32
N ILE A 25 9.24 1.53 -3.49
CA ILE A 25 8.27 0.55 -3.94
C ILE A 25 7.01 0.66 -3.07
N GLY A 26 5.87 0.89 -3.69
CA GLY A 26 4.57 1.00 -3.03
C GLY A 26 3.66 -0.18 -3.36
N VAL A 27 2.80 -0.56 -2.40
CA VAL A 27 1.86 -1.67 -2.53
C VAL A 27 0.46 -1.20 -2.14
N SER A 28 -0.55 -1.56 -2.94
CA SER A 28 -1.97 -1.30 -2.62
C SER A 28 -2.22 0.17 -2.26
N SER A 29 -2.97 0.46 -1.21
CA SER A 29 -3.21 1.83 -0.72
C SER A 29 -1.92 2.56 -0.30
N GLY A 30 -0.83 1.83 0.01
CA GLY A 30 0.50 2.41 0.22
C GLY A 30 1.08 3.02 -1.05
N SER A 31 0.80 2.43 -2.22
CA SER A 31 1.19 3.02 -3.51
C SER A 31 0.45 4.32 -3.80
N MET A 32 -0.82 4.45 -3.37
CA MET A 32 -1.59 5.68 -3.49
C MET A 32 -1.01 6.80 -2.60
N ALA A 33 -0.67 6.50 -1.34
CA ALA A 33 -0.01 7.48 -0.47
C ALA A 33 1.35 7.91 -1.06
N LEU A 34 2.10 6.95 -1.59
CA LEU A 34 3.38 7.19 -2.25
C LEU A 34 3.26 8.06 -3.49
N SER A 35 2.18 7.95 -4.28
CA SER A 35 1.98 8.77 -5.48
C SER A 35 1.87 10.26 -5.13
N PHE A 36 1.17 10.61 -4.05
CA PHE A 36 1.08 11.99 -3.57
C PHE A 36 2.39 12.51 -2.97
N TYR A 37 3.16 11.63 -2.29
CA TYR A 37 4.53 11.95 -1.90
C TYR A 37 5.41 12.27 -3.12
N ALA A 38 5.32 11.44 -4.16
CA ALA A 38 6.06 11.68 -5.40
C ALA A 38 5.66 12.99 -6.07
N ALA A 39 4.38 13.32 -6.08
CA ALA A 39 3.83 14.54 -6.68
C ALA A 39 3.95 15.80 -5.79
N ASN A 40 4.62 15.71 -4.64
CA ASN A 40 4.74 16.82 -3.68
C ASN A 40 3.39 17.41 -3.24
N GLN A 41 2.43 16.54 -3.03
CA GLN A 41 1.07 16.93 -2.64
C GLN A 41 0.78 16.47 -1.19
N PRO A 42 1.30 17.19 -0.17
CA PRO A 42 1.08 16.83 1.22
C PRO A 42 -0.41 16.84 1.54
N ARG A 43 -0.81 15.96 2.45
CA ARG A 43 -2.18 15.82 2.95
C ARG A 43 -3.23 15.41 1.90
N ALA A 44 -2.89 15.20 0.64
CA ALA A 44 -3.86 14.78 -0.37
C ALA A 44 -4.46 13.40 -0.04
N PHE A 45 -3.61 12.41 0.27
CA PHE A 45 -4.09 11.08 0.63
C PHE A 45 -5.02 11.09 1.84
N ILE A 46 -4.62 11.74 2.94
CA ILE A 46 -5.44 11.79 4.16
C ILE A 46 -6.76 12.54 3.94
N SER A 47 -6.77 13.58 3.12
CA SER A 47 -7.99 14.30 2.78
C SER A 47 -8.98 13.42 2.00
N ILE A 48 -8.49 12.63 1.06
CA ILE A 48 -9.30 11.63 0.34
C ILE A 48 -9.83 10.57 1.33
N ALA A 49 -8.96 9.99 2.15
CA ALA A 49 -9.33 8.96 3.10
C ALA A 49 -10.42 9.43 4.09
N ARG A 50 -10.26 10.64 4.65
CA ARG A 50 -11.25 11.27 5.54
C ARG A 50 -12.62 11.46 4.92
N ASN A 51 -12.65 11.85 3.66
CA ASN A 51 -13.92 12.13 2.98
C ASN A 51 -14.62 10.87 2.49
N LEU A 52 -13.87 9.80 2.24
CA LEU A 52 -14.42 8.58 1.68
C LEU A 52 -14.70 7.49 2.71
N VAL A 53 -14.09 7.52 3.90
CA VAL A 53 -14.21 6.44 4.89
C VAL A 53 -15.64 6.19 5.35
N GLU A 54 -16.47 7.22 5.42
CA GLU A 54 -17.89 7.16 5.81
C GLU A 54 -18.84 7.42 4.62
N ASP A 55 -18.30 7.53 3.40
CA ASP A 55 -19.08 7.79 2.19
C ASP A 55 -19.66 6.47 1.64
N PRO A 56 -21.01 6.32 1.60
CA PRO A 56 -21.65 5.12 1.08
C PRO A 56 -21.41 4.90 -0.42
N GLY A 57 -20.98 5.90 -1.15
CA GLY A 57 -20.56 5.77 -2.55
C GLY A 57 -19.23 5.01 -2.70
N PHE A 58 -18.39 5.03 -1.65
CA PHE A 58 -17.12 4.33 -1.64
C PHE A 58 -17.19 2.99 -0.89
N ILE A 59 -17.78 2.96 0.31
CA ILE A 59 -17.94 1.75 1.12
C ILE A 59 -19.43 1.44 1.27
N ASP A 60 -19.88 0.35 0.65
CA ASP A 60 -21.24 -0.15 0.79
C ASP A 60 -21.26 -1.65 1.01
N PHE A 61 -21.48 -2.06 2.25
CA PHE A 61 -21.58 -3.48 2.62
C PHE A 61 -22.76 -4.20 1.97
N LYS A 62 -23.82 -3.47 1.54
CA LYS A 62 -24.94 -4.06 0.81
C LYS A 62 -24.55 -4.49 -0.59
N SER A 63 -23.48 -3.91 -1.12
CA SER A 63 -22.93 -4.22 -2.45
C SER A 63 -21.95 -5.39 -2.45
N ALA A 64 -21.75 -6.09 -1.33
CA ALA A 64 -20.79 -7.21 -1.22
C ALA A 64 -21.00 -8.31 -2.26
N PHE A 65 -22.23 -8.50 -2.73
CA PHE A 65 -22.59 -9.49 -3.77
C PHE A 65 -22.80 -8.87 -5.15
N SER A 66 -22.51 -7.58 -5.33
CA SER A 66 -22.63 -6.90 -6.61
C SER A 66 -21.32 -6.94 -7.40
N ALA A 67 -21.38 -6.62 -8.69
CA ALA A 67 -20.21 -6.48 -9.55
C ALA A 67 -19.25 -5.35 -9.11
N GLN A 68 -19.69 -4.48 -8.20
CA GLN A 68 -18.88 -3.35 -7.67
C GLN A 68 -18.10 -3.73 -6.40
N GLY A 69 -18.50 -4.80 -5.69
CA GLY A 69 -17.91 -5.20 -4.41
C GLY A 69 -18.24 -4.22 -3.27
N VAL A 70 -17.64 -4.46 -2.09
CA VAL A 70 -17.85 -3.62 -0.89
C VAL A 70 -17.20 -2.25 -1.03
N MET A 71 -16.07 -2.16 -1.76
CA MET A 71 -15.31 -0.91 -1.97
C MET A 71 -15.30 -0.55 -3.45
N ASN A 72 -15.83 0.63 -3.77
CA ASN A 72 -15.91 1.13 -5.14
C ASN A 72 -14.64 1.94 -5.51
N LEU A 73 -13.66 1.28 -6.09
CA LEU A 73 -12.40 1.93 -6.49
C LEU A 73 -12.59 2.93 -7.64
N GLU A 74 -13.58 2.76 -8.51
CA GLU A 74 -13.88 3.76 -9.55
C GLU A 74 -14.43 5.05 -8.93
N TYR A 75 -15.28 4.92 -7.91
CA TYR A 75 -15.77 6.08 -7.16
C TYR A 75 -14.60 6.82 -6.49
N LEU A 76 -13.71 6.07 -5.80
CA LEU A 76 -12.49 6.64 -5.21
C LEU A 76 -11.67 7.39 -6.26
N GLN A 77 -11.42 6.76 -7.41
CA GLN A 77 -10.62 7.35 -8.48
C GLN A 77 -11.27 8.62 -9.05
N LYS A 78 -12.59 8.60 -9.31
CA LYS A 78 -13.34 9.77 -9.77
C LYS A 78 -13.29 10.91 -8.74
N TYR A 79 -13.46 10.57 -7.45
CA TYR A 79 -13.38 11.53 -6.36
C TYR A 79 -11.98 12.16 -6.26
N ALA A 80 -10.94 11.32 -6.24
CA ALA A 80 -9.56 11.77 -6.18
C ALA A 80 -9.20 12.68 -7.37
N ASN A 81 -9.51 12.28 -8.58
CA ASN A 81 -9.23 13.07 -9.78
C ASN A 81 -9.96 14.41 -9.81
N ARG A 82 -11.15 14.48 -9.22
CA ARG A 82 -11.94 15.72 -9.18
C ARG A 82 -11.43 16.71 -8.12
N HIS A 83 -11.03 16.22 -6.96
CA HIS A 83 -10.74 17.06 -5.78
C HIS A 83 -9.25 17.16 -5.46
N PHE A 84 -8.48 16.14 -5.80
CA PHE A 84 -7.05 16.01 -5.52
C PHE A 84 -6.36 15.34 -6.73
N PRO A 85 -6.40 15.98 -7.93
CA PRO A 85 -5.76 15.40 -9.11
C PRO A 85 -4.26 15.22 -8.85
N LEU A 86 -3.74 14.04 -9.24
CA LEU A 86 -2.32 13.75 -9.10
C LEU A 86 -1.53 14.60 -10.09
N ASP A 87 -0.55 15.35 -9.60
CA ASP A 87 0.41 16.09 -10.43
C ASP A 87 1.48 15.12 -10.97
N GLU A 88 1.10 14.39 -12.03
CA GLU A 88 2.00 13.40 -12.66
C GLU A 88 3.28 14.06 -13.22
N PRO A 89 3.25 15.25 -13.85
CA PRO A 89 4.46 15.97 -14.26
C PRO A 89 5.41 16.26 -13.10
N GLU A 90 4.90 16.71 -11.95
CA GLU A 90 5.74 16.96 -10.79
C GLU A 90 6.32 15.67 -10.20
N ALA A 91 5.52 14.59 -10.16
CA ALA A 91 6.00 13.28 -9.73
C ALA A 91 7.15 12.80 -10.64
N GLU A 92 7.03 12.92 -11.96
CA GLU A 92 8.08 12.57 -12.90
C GLU A 92 9.33 13.42 -12.71
N ARG A 93 9.16 14.76 -12.59
CA ARG A 93 10.29 15.68 -12.37
C ARG A 93 11.07 15.35 -11.10
N ARG A 94 10.37 15.04 -10.00
CA ARG A 94 11.00 14.76 -8.69
C ARG A 94 11.67 13.40 -8.62
N PHE A 95 11.14 12.42 -9.35
CA PHE A 95 11.55 11.02 -9.26
C PHE A 95 12.09 10.46 -10.59
N SER A 96 12.52 11.32 -11.52
CA SER A 96 13.11 10.92 -12.81
C SER A 96 14.29 9.96 -12.66
N GLU A 97 15.12 10.19 -11.62
CA GLU A 97 16.32 9.41 -11.32
C GLU A 97 16.08 8.33 -10.24
N VAL A 98 14.86 8.23 -9.70
CA VAL A 98 14.49 7.24 -8.69
C VAL A 98 13.77 6.07 -9.34
N ASP A 99 14.16 4.84 -8.98
CA ASP A 99 13.43 3.64 -9.40
C ASP A 99 12.14 3.49 -8.56
N LEU A 100 11.08 4.21 -8.95
CA LEU A 100 9.78 4.15 -8.32
C LEU A 100 8.94 3.03 -8.96
N ARG A 101 8.41 2.13 -8.11
CA ARG A 101 7.61 0.99 -8.54
C ARG A 101 6.30 0.89 -7.75
N VAL A 102 5.29 0.37 -8.43
CA VAL A 102 3.99 -0.01 -7.86
C VAL A 102 3.81 -1.51 -8.04
N VAL A 103 3.51 -2.22 -6.98
CA VAL A 103 3.36 -3.69 -7.02
C VAL A 103 1.93 -4.06 -7.35
N ALA A 104 1.77 -4.98 -8.29
CA ALA A 104 0.53 -5.69 -8.58
C ALA A 104 0.80 -7.20 -8.60
N THR A 105 -0.24 -8.03 -8.51
CA THR A 105 -0.15 -9.48 -8.65
C THR A 105 -0.64 -9.90 -10.04
N HIS A 106 0.13 -10.71 -10.76
CA HIS A 106 -0.30 -11.32 -12.02
C HIS A 106 -1.44 -12.30 -11.76
N PHE A 107 -2.58 -12.12 -12.44
CA PHE A 107 -3.78 -12.89 -12.12
C PHE A 107 -3.63 -14.39 -12.44
N ASP A 108 -3.00 -14.75 -13.54
CA ASP A 108 -2.91 -16.15 -13.94
C ASP A 108 -1.75 -16.91 -13.27
N GLU A 109 -0.66 -16.19 -12.93
CA GLU A 109 0.56 -16.77 -12.37
C GLU A 109 0.69 -16.65 -10.86
N GLY A 110 -0.04 -15.71 -10.22
CA GLY A 110 0.11 -15.39 -8.79
C GLY A 110 1.46 -14.76 -8.43
N THR A 111 2.21 -14.26 -9.41
CA THR A 111 3.55 -13.68 -9.23
C THR A 111 3.48 -12.16 -9.12
N PRO A 112 4.44 -11.49 -8.42
CA PRO A 112 4.46 -10.04 -8.33
C PRO A 112 4.91 -9.40 -9.65
N ILE A 113 4.26 -8.29 -10.01
CA ILE A 113 4.63 -7.39 -11.12
C ILE A 113 4.99 -6.04 -10.54
N TYR A 114 6.15 -5.52 -10.89
CA TYR A 114 6.65 -4.22 -10.42
C TYR A 114 6.55 -3.17 -11.54
N LEU A 115 5.41 -2.51 -11.59
CA LEU A 115 5.07 -1.51 -12.58
C LEU A 115 5.85 -0.21 -12.31
N ARG A 116 6.44 0.38 -13.34
CA ARG A 116 7.07 1.70 -13.27
C ARG A 116 6.11 2.73 -13.82
N PRO A 117 5.48 3.59 -12.97
CA PRO A 117 4.59 4.62 -13.44
C PRO A 117 5.32 5.62 -14.36
N ARG A 118 4.56 6.13 -15.33
CA ARG A 118 4.95 7.18 -16.27
C ARG A 118 3.75 8.11 -16.45
N PRO A 119 3.93 9.32 -16.96
CA PRO A 119 2.80 10.19 -17.28
C PRO A 119 1.72 9.45 -18.07
N GLY A 120 0.47 9.54 -17.62
CA GLY A 120 -0.68 8.85 -18.19
C GLY A 120 -0.89 7.39 -17.74
N THR A 121 0.02 6.79 -16.96
CA THR A 121 -0.14 5.40 -16.48
C THR A 121 -0.44 5.27 -14.99
N TRP A 122 -0.20 6.32 -14.20
CA TRP A 122 -0.30 6.31 -12.74
C TRP A 122 -1.64 5.75 -12.25
N GLN A 123 -2.74 6.32 -12.71
CA GLN A 123 -4.06 5.93 -12.24
C GLN A 123 -4.35 4.44 -12.47
N ARG A 124 -4.00 3.92 -13.65
CA ARG A 124 -4.23 2.53 -14.01
C ARG A 124 -3.36 1.58 -13.17
N TYR A 125 -2.11 1.96 -12.90
CA TYR A 125 -1.21 1.15 -12.08
C TYR A 125 -1.59 1.16 -10.60
N LEU A 126 -1.99 2.32 -10.07
CA LEU A 126 -2.52 2.44 -8.71
C LEU A 126 -3.81 1.61 -8.53
N LEU A 127 -4.71 1.65 -9.52
CA LEU A 127 -5.93 0.84 -9.52
C LEU A 127 -5.60 -0.65 -9.50
N ALA A 128 -4.68 -1.12 -10.36
CA ALA A 128 -4.26 -2.51 -10.39
C ALA A 128 -3.66 -2.96 -9.05
N SER A 129 -2.80 -2.11 -8.45
CA SER A 129 -2.17 -2.37 -7.16
C SER A 129 -3.14 -2.49 -5.97
N ALA A 130 -4.32 -1.86 -6.06
CA ALA A 130 -5.29 -1.78 -4.97
C ALA A 130 -6.59 -2.56 -5.24
N THR A 131 -6.70 -3.26 -6.35
CA THR A 131 -7.88 -4.05 -6.69
C THR A 131 -7.89 -5.38 -5.95
N LEU A 132 -8.70 -5.48 -4.90
CA LEU A 132 -8.82 -6.68 -4.07
C LEU A 132 -9.77 -7.71 -4.72
N PRO A 133 -9.41 -9.01 -4.77
CA PRO A 133 -10.19 -10.05 -5.46
C PRO A 133 -11.66 -10.15 -5.06
N PHE A 134 -11.99 -9.96 -3.78
CA PHE A 134 -13.33 -10.16 -3.24
C PHE A 134 -13.99 -8.90 -2.70
N VAL A 135 -13.22 -7.86 -2.49
CA VAL A 135 -13.67 -6.61 -1.86
C VAL A 135 -14.00 -5.53 -2.90
N THR A 136 -13.34 -5.61 -4.05
CA THR A 136 -13.53 -4.70 -5.20
C THR A 136 -13.91 -5.50 -6.46
N ARG A 137 -13.53 -5.04 -7.65
CA ARG A 137 -13.82 -5.70 -8.93
C ARG A 137 -13.07 -7.00 -9.23
N GLY A 138 -12.26 -7.48 -8.31
CA GLY A 138 -11.50 -8.71 -8.48
C GLY A 138 -10.20 -8.57 -9.28
N LYS A 139 -10.21 -8.02 -10.49
CA LYS A 139 -9.02 -7.84 -11.33
C LYS A 139 -9.16 -6.70 -12.34
N VAL A 140 -8.05 -6.13 -12.74
CA VAL A 140 -7.94 -5.05 -13.73
C VAL A 140 -6.98 -5.46 -14.84
N GLN A 141 -7.32 -5.15 -16.08
CA GLN A 141 -6.41 -5.39 -17.20
C GLN A 141 -5.50 -4.17 -17.43
N VAL A 142 -4.20 -4.40 -17.38
CA VAL A 142 -3.16 -3.39 -17.63
C VAL A 142 -2.22 -3.94 -18.71
N GLU A 143 -2.08 -3.21 -19.80
CA GLU A 143 -1.19 -3.58 -20.92
C GLU A 143 -1.38 -5.03 -21.39
N GLY A 144 -2.63 -5.49 -21.47
CA GLY A 144 -2.98 -6.84 -21.90
C GLY A 144 -2.95 -7.90 -20.76
N THR A 145 -2.39 -7.61 -19.61
CA THR A 145 -2.23 -8.53 -18.48
C THR A 145 -3.29 -8.26 -17.41
N TRP A 146 -3.96 -9.33 -16.94
CA TRP A 146 -4.86 -9.23 -15.80
C TRP A 146 -4.07 -9.19 -14.49
N MET A 147 -4.40 -8.22 -13.64
CA MET A 147 -3.70 -7.96 -12.38
C MET A 147 -4.70 -7.68 -11.26
N PHE A 148 -4.25 -7.88 -10.03
CA PHE A 148 -4.96 -7.51 -8.81
C PHE A 148 -3.98 -7.05 -7.72
N ASP A 149 -4.47 -6.80 -6.49
CA ASP A 149 -3.70 -6.18 -5.41
C ASP A 149 -2.34 -6.84 -5.18
N GLY A 150 -1.30 -6.02 -5.21
CA GLY A 150 0.09 -6.45 -5.07
C GLY A 150 0.43 -7.08 -3.71
N GLY A 151 -0.37 -6.79 -2.68
CA GLY A 151 -0.17 -7.32 -1.34
C GLY A 151 -0.37 -8.83 -1.22
N TYR A 152 -0.93 -9.48 -2.23
CA TYR A 152 -1.01 -10.95 -2.26
C TYR A 152 0.29 -11.60 -2.69
N ALA A 153 0.97 -11.06 -3.70
CA ALA A 153 2.23 -11.65 -4.19
C ALA A 153 3.47 -11.11 -3.45
N ASP A 154 3.47 -9.80 -3.10
CA ASP A 154 4.59 -9.18 -2.37
C ASP A 154 4.09 -8.04 -1.49
N PRO A 155 3.64 -8.34 -0.26
CA PRO A 155 3.05 -7.34 0.65
C PRO A 155 4.06 -6.32 1.19
N VAL A 156 5.34 -6.67 1.26
CA VAL A 156 6.44 -5.80 1.70
C VAL A 156 7.66 -6.07 0.80
N PRO A 157 7.83 -5.36 -0.30
CA PRO A 157 8.75 -5.68 -1.39
C PRO A 157 10.23 -5.40 -1.07
N VAL A 158 10.68 -5.75 0.15
CA VAL A 158 12.06 -5.54 0.59
C VAL A 158 13.04 -6.42 -0.18
N ARG A 159 12.67 -7.69 -0.46
CA ARG A 159 13.52 -8.62 -1.23
C ARG A 159 13.75 -8.12 -2.65
N GLU A 160 12.72 -7.55 -3.29
CA GLU A 160 12.87 -6.93 -4.61
C GLU A 160 13.75 -5.68 -4.55
N ALA A 161 13.60 -4.85 -3.50
CA ALA A 161 14.47 -3.70 -3.29
C ALA A 161 15.94 -4.11 -3.16
N LEU A 162 16.24 -5.15 -2.38
CA LEU A 162 17.59 -5.71 -2.24
C LEU A 162 18.14 -6.28 -3.55
N LYS A 163 17.34 -7.08 -4.26
CA LYS A 163 17.68 -7.62 -5.58
C LYS A 163 18.04 -6.53 -6.58
N ARG A 164 17.42 -5.35 -6.46
CA ARG A 164 17.73 -4.16 -7.26
C ARG A 164 18.87 -3.31 -6.71
N GLY A 165 19.58 -3.77 -5.67
CA GLY A 165 20.76 -3.14 -5.12
C GLY A 165 20.51 -2.12 -3.99
N SER A 166 19.36 -2.19 -3.29
CA SER A 166 19.20 -1.48 -2.01
C SER A 166 20.12 -2.09 -0.96
N GLN A 167 20.82 -1.26 -0.20
CA GLN A 167 21.71 -1.72 0.88
C GLN A 167 21.07 -1.54 2.26
N PHE A 168 20.34 -0.45 2.46
CA PHE A 168 19.72 -0.07 3.73
C PHE A 168 18.24 0.26 3.50
N PRO A 169 17.36 -0.74 3.37
CA PRO A 169 15.95 -0.49 3.16
C PRO A 169 15.29 0.15 4.39
N LEU A 170 14.47 1.17 4.13
CA LEU A 170 13.52 1.73 5.08
C LEU A 170 12.13 1.17 4.74
N ILE A 171 11.54 0.47 5.69
CA ILE A 171 10.27 -0.23 5.53
C ILE A 171 9.20 0.50 6.34
N ILE A 172 8.13 0.96 5.68
CA ILE A 172 6.94 1.50 6.35
C ILE A 172 5.86 0.41 6.34
N ARG A 173 5.51 -0.12 7.51
CA ARG A 173 4.46 -1.12 7.69
C ARG A 173 3.26 -0.52 8.40
N THR A 174 2.07 -1.00 8.05
CA THR A 174 0.79 -0.61 8.67
C THR A 174 0.31 -1.62 9.70
N ARG A 175 1.15 -2.58 10.07
CA ARG A 175 0.95 -3.52 11.17
C ARG A 175 2.12 -3.41 12.14
N PRO A 176 1.91 -3.67 13.43
CA PRO A 176 2.99 -3.72 14.42
C PRO A 176 4.15 -4.63 13.98
N ALA A 177 5.35 -4.33 14.43
CA ALA A 177 6.55 -5.10 14.10
C ALA A 177 6.39 -6.58 14.45
N THR A 178 5.81 -6.86 15.61
CA THR A 178 5.58 -8.21 16.15
C THR A 178 4.31 -8.88 15.61
N ALA A 179 3.47 -8.17 14.84
CA ALA A 179 2.22 -8.74 14.36
C ALA A 179 2.46 -9.87 13.36
N ARG A 180 1.74 -10.96 13.56
CA ARG A 180 1.60 -12.09 12.64
C ARG A 180 0.14 -12.18 12.21
N VAL A 181 -0.12 -12.85 11.13
CA VAL A 181 -1.46 -13.02 10.58
C VAL A 181 -1.84 -14.50 10.55
N ASP A 182 -3.09 -14.77 10.88
CA ASP A 182 -3.66 -16.10 10.71
C ASP A 182 -4.30 -16.22 9.33
N GLN A 183 -4.53 -17.44 8.89
CA GLN A 183 -5.29 -17.70 7.67
C GLN A 183 -6.72 -17.14 7.81
N SER A 184 -7.08 -16.24 6.91
CA SER A 184 -8.40 -15.61 6.93
C SER A 184 -9.46 -16.44 6.20
N TYR A 185 -10.73 -16.19 6.49
CA TYR A 185 -11.84 -16.76 5.72
C TYR A 185 -11.80 -16.36 4.24
N LEU A 186 -11.25 -15.18 3.91
CA LEU A 186 -11.08 -14.71 2.54
C LEU A 186 -10.00 -15.51 1.82
N ASP A 187 -8.94 -15.92 2.50
CA ASP A 187 -7.89 -16.76 1.92
C ASP A 187 -8.45 -18.15 1.61
N TRP A 188 -9.20 -18.75 2.58
CA TRP A 188 -9.86 -20.03 2.36
C TRP A 188 -10.87 -19.96 1.22
N PHE A 189 -11.67 -18.90 1.14
CA PHE A 189 -12.60 -18.67 0.04
C PHE A 189 -11.83 -18.48 -1.29
N GLY A 190 -10.68 -17.80 -1.27
CA GLY A 190 -9.80 -17.66 -2.42
C GLY A 190 -9.30 -19.00 -2.96
N VAL A 191 -8.86 -19.89 -2.07
CA VAL A 191 -8.47 -21.26 -2.41
C VAL A 191 -9.61 -22.00 -3.12
N TYR A 192 -10.80 -21.96 -2.54
CA TYR A 192 -11.99 -22.64 -3.10
C TYR A 192 -12.43 -22.04 -4.43
N TRP A 193 -12.48 -20.72 -4.53
CA TRP A 193 -12.92 -20.01 -5.73
C TRP A 193 -11.98 -20.21 -6.92
N HIS A 194 -10.69 -20.28 -6.65
CA HIS A 194 -9.65 -20.48 -7.68
C HIS A 194 -9.12 -21.92 -7.75
N ARG A 195 -9.91 -22.93 -7.33
CA ARG A 195 -9.47 -24.34 -7.34
C ARG A 195 -9.04 -24.83 -8.72
N ASP A 196 -9.61 -24.25 -9.79
CA ASP A 196 -9.27 -24.58 -11.18
C ASP A 196 -8.05 -23.77 -11.71
N GLN A 197 -7.46 -22.92 -10.87
CA GLN A 197 -6.28 -22.09 -11.14
C GLN A 197 -5.20 -22.39 -10.09
N PRO A 198 -4.37 -23.40 -10.28
CA PRO A 198 -3.46 -23.90 -9.24
C PRO A 198 -2.49 -22.86 -8.68
N ALA A 199 -2.07 -21.88 -9.49
CA ALA A 199 -1.17 -20.80 -9.05
C ALA A 199 -1.85 -19.88 -8.03
N LEU A 200 -3.08 -19.43 -8.31
CA LEU A 200 -3.84 -18.59 -7.40
C LEU A 200 -4.28 -19.33 -6.15
N SER A 201 -4.78 -20.57 -6.31
CA SER A 201 -5.16 -21.40 -5.15
C SER A 201 -3.99 -21.57 -4.19
N ARG A 202 -2.78 -21.81 -4.69
CA ARG A 202 -1.56 -21.91 -3.88
C ARG A 202 -1.19 -20.57 -3.24
N LEU A 203 -1.30 -19.46 -3.99
CA LEU A 203 -1.04 -18.11 -3.48
C LEU A 203 -1.91 -17.82 -2.25
N PHE A 204 -3.22 -18.03 -2.35
CA PHE A 204 -4.14 -17.81 -1.22
C PHE A 204 -3.89 -18.78 -0.05
N ALA A 205 -3.58 -20.04 -0.33
CA ALA A 205 -3.28 -21.04 0.70
C ALA A 205 -2.04 -20.69 1.53
N GLN A 206 -1.02 -20.11 0.89
CA GLN A 206 0.30 -19.87 1.50
C GLN A 206 0.53 -18.42 1.90
N TRP A 207 -0.42 -17.53 1.65
CA TRP A 207 -0.22 -16.09 1.84
C TRP A 207 0.16 -15.73 3.29
N HIS A 208 -0.53 -16.30 4.27
CA HIS A 208 -0.27 -16.02 5.69
C HIS A 208 1.11 -16.50 6.12
N ASP A 209 1.53 -17.70 5.70
CA ASP A 209 2.87 -18.24 6.01
C ASP A 209 3.97 -17.38 5.37
N ALA A 210 3.78 -17.00 4.09
CA ALA A 210 4.71 -16.16 3.36
C ALA A 210 4.85 -14.77 4.02
N TYR A 211 3.72 -14.18 4.46
CA TYR A 211 3.73 -12.91 5.18
C TYR A 211 4.44 -13.02 6.53
N ASN A 212 4.14 -14.06 7.31
CA ASN A 212 4.74 -14.27 8.62
C ASN A 212 6.25 -14.53 8.52
N GLY A 213 6.68 -15.36 7.58
CA GLY A 213 8.10 -15.58 7.33
C GLY A 213 8.86 -14.32 6.90
N LEU A 214 8.21 -13.45 6.11
CA LEU A 214 8.77 -12.15 5.76
C LEU A 214 8.83 -11.21 6.98
N ALA A 215 7.81 -11.24 7.85
CA ALA A 215 7.80 -10.45 9.08
C ALA A 215 8.93 -10.87 10.03
N ASP A 216 9.21 -12.16 10.17
CA ASP A 216 10.32 -12.70 10.95
C ASP A 216 11.68 -12.26 10.38
N GLU A 217 11.84 -12.30 9.05
CA GLU A 217 13.03 -11.81 8.38
C GLU A 217 13.25 -10.31 8.64
N ILE A 218 12.21 -9.49 8.49
CA ILE A 218 12.30 -8.05 8.75
C ILE A 218 12.72 -7.79 10.20
N GLU A 219 12.08 -8.44 11.16
CA GLU A 219 12.38 -8.29 12.58
C GLU A 219 13.84 -8.64 12.88
N THR A 220 14.32 -9.75 12.33
CA THR A 220 15.71 -10.20 12.46
C THR A 220 16.70 -9.17 11.89
N GLN A 221 16.45 -8.70 10.67
CA GLN A 221 17.35 -7.76 9.99
C GLN A 221 17.34 -6.37 10.64
N VAL A 222 16.21 -5.94 11.18
CA VAL A 222 16.10 -4.70 11.97
C VAL A 222 16.88 -4.82 13.29
N ALA A 223 16.75 -5.94 14.00
CA ALA A 223 17.50 -6.20 15.24
C ALA A 223 19.02 -6.22 15.02
N GLN A 224 19.47 -6.66 13.84
CA GLN A 224 20.88 -6.63 13.43
C GLN A 224 21.35 -5.26 12.92
N GLY A 225 20.46 -4.27 12.81
CA GLY A 225 20.77 -2.94 12.31
C GLY A 225 20.98 -2.85 10.79
N HIS A 226 20.63 -3.89 10.04
CA HIS A 226 20.75 -3.90 8.58
C HIS A 226 19.61 -3.18 7.89
N TRP A 227 18.38 -3.23 8.46
CA TRP A 227 17.20 -2.59 7.93
C TRP A 227 16.59 -1.64 8.95
N ILE A 228 15.78 -0.71 8.45
CA ILE A 228 15.01 0.23 9.27
C ILE A 228 13.54 -0.07 9.06
N GLN A 229 12.77 -0.15 10.15
CA GLN A 229 11.33 -0.33 10.09
C GLN A 229 10.62 0.80 10.84
N LEU A 230 9.64 1.42 10.20
CA LEU A 230 8.66 2.30 10.79
C LEU A 230 7.32 1.56 10.81
N ALA A 231 6.87 1.20 11.99
CA ALA A 231 5.64 0.44 12.22
C ALA A 231 4.89 1.04 13.40
N PRO A 232 3.55 0.94 13.45
CA PRO A 232 2.80 1.37 14.61
C PRO A 232 3.12 0.44 15.79
N PRO A 233 3.07 0.93 17.05
CA PRO A 233 3.35 0.12 18.23
C PRO A 233 2.27 -0.94 18.49
N GLU A 234 1.03 -0.63 18.11
CA GLU A 234 -0.17 -1.48 18.24
C GLU A 234 -0.94 -1.52 16.93
N LEU A 235 -2.01 -2.32 16.85
CA LEU A 235 -2.90 -2.33 15.71
C LEU A 235 -3.49 -0.94 15.49
N LEU A 236 -3.53 -0.49 14.25
CA LEU A 236 -4.10 0.80 13.87
C LEU A 236 -5.61 0.83 14.15
N SER A 237 -6.11 2.00 14.50
CA SER A 237 -7.55 2.23 14.72
C SER A 237 -8.38 1.85 13.49
N SER A 238 -7.81 2.01 12.29
CA SER A 238 -8.44 1.66 11.03
C SER A 238 -8.25 0.19 10.59
N ASP A 239 -7.80 -0.70 11.47
CA ASP A 239 -7.67 -2.15 11.14
C ASP A 239 -9.00 -2.93 11.33
N GLY A 240 -10.05 -2.28 11.82
CA GLY A 240 -11.38 -2.88 12.03
C GLY A 240 -12.28 -2.87 10.79
N PHE A 241 -13.47 -3.50 10.92
CA PHE A 241 -14.50 -3.53 9.87
C PHE A 241 -15.31 -2.22 9.78
N SER A 242 -15.45 -1.50 10.88
CA SER A 242 -16.17 -0.23 10.96
C SER A 242 -15.20 0.89 11.25
N VAL A 243 -14.66 1.46 10.21
CA VAL A 243 -13.65 2.53 10.30
C VAL A 243 -14.33 3.88 10.18
N THR A 244 -14.02 4.78 11.12
CA THR A 244 -14.53 6.15 11.16
C THR A 244 -13.47 7.16 10.71
N ARG A 245 -13.90 8.40 10.48
CA ARG A 245 -12.97 9.51 10.24
C ARG A 245 -12.01 9.73 11.42
N ALA A 246 -12.47 9.54 12.65
CA ALA A 246 -11.64 9.67 13.84
C ALA A 246 -10.50 8.63 13.87
N ASP A 247 -10.78 7.40 13.44
CA ASP A 247 -9.77 6.34 13.34
C ASP A 247 -8.70 6.67 12.29
N VAL A 248 -9.14 7.14 11.13
CA VAL A 248 -8.25 7.61 10.05
C VAL A 248 -7.36 8.76 10.52
N ASP A 249 -7.91 9.69 11.32
CA ASP A 249 -7.19 10.83 11.88
C ASP A 249 -6.20 10.43 12.97
N ALA A 250 -6.56 9.45 13.81
CA ALA A 250 -5.67 8.91 14.83
C ALA A 250 -4.46 8.22 14.20
N ASP A 251 -4.69 7.36 13.20
CA ASP A 251 -3.62 6.67 12.49
C ASP A 251 -2.69 7.66 11.75
N TYR A 252 -3.27 8.69 11.14
CA TYR A 252 -2.47 9.73 10.47
C TYR A 252 -1.58 10.50 11.44
N ARG A 253 -2.11 10.91 12.61
CA ARG A 253 -1.33 11.57 13.66
C ARG A 253 -0.19 10.70 14.17
N LEU A 254 -0.46 9.43 14.43
CA LEU A 254 0.56 8.46 14.81
C LEU A 254 1.65 8.37 13.72
N GLY A 255 1.27 8.40 12.45
CA GLY A 255 2.21 8.44 11.33
C GLY A 255 3.08 9.71 11.32
N LEU A 256 2.49 10.88 11.60
CA LEU A 256 3.24 12.13 11.73
C LEU A 256 4.27 12.05 12.88
N GLU A 257 3.86 11.58 14.05
CA GLU A 257 4.73 11.40 15.21
C GLU A 257 5.88 10.44 14.89
N THR A 258 5.57 9.27 14.32
CA THR A 258 6.58 8.28 13.91
C THR A 258 7.59 8.87 12.90
N GLY A 259 7.11 9.65 11.93
CA GLY A 259 7.97 10.30 10.94
C GLY A 259 8.90 11.35 11.57
N LEU A 260 8.38 12.17 12.49
CA LEU A 260 9.16 13.16 13.23
C LEU A 260 10.22 12.50 14.10
N ASP A 261 9.87 11.49 14.86
CA ASP A 261 10.80 10.76 15.73
C ASP A 261 11.90 10.07 14.93
N TYR A 262 11.56 9.52 13.76
CA TYR A 262 12.54 8.99 12.83
C TYR A 262 13.54 10.07 12.38
N LEU A 263 13.07 11.23 11.91
CA LEU A 263 13.96 12.30 11.44
C LEU A 263 14.82 12.86 12.59
N ARG A 264 14.29 12.97 13.82
CA ARG A 264 15.06 13.32 15.02
C ARG A 264 16.16 12.29 15.30
N SER A 265 15.81 11.00 15.30
CA SER A 265 16.77 9.92 15.55
C SER A 265 17.92 9.88 14.54
N ARG A 266 17.69 10.45 13.33
CA ARG A 266 18.70 10.56 12.27
C ARG A 266 19.46 11.89 12.31
N GLY A 267 19.15 12.78 13.27
CA GLY A 267 19.78 14.11 13.38
C GLY A 267 19.40 15.06 12.23
N PHE A 268 18.30 14.77 11.52
CA PHE A 268 17.84 15.60 10.41
C PHE A 268 17.07 16.84 10.90
N ILE A 269 16.44 16.73 12.06
CA ILE A 269 15.75 17.81 12.78
C ILE A 269 16.06 17.74 14.27
N HIS A 270 15.91 18.88 14.96
CA HIS A 270 16.13 19.01 16.41
C HIS A 270 14.83 18.97 17.21
#